data_50bb8ec76b5da290123cd9e48e23705d
#
_entry.id   50bb8ec76b5da290123cd9e48e23705d
#
_cell.length_a   1.000
_cell.length_b   1.000
_cell.length_c   1.000
_cell.angle_alpha   90.00
_cell.angle_beta   90.00
_cell.angle_gamma   90.00
#
_symmetry.space_group_name_H-M   'P 1'
#
loop_
_entity.id
_entity.type
_entity.pdbx_description
1 polymer ?
#
loop_
_entity_poly.entity_id
_entity_poly.type
_entity_poly.pdbx_seq_one_letter_code
_entity_poly.pdbx_strand_id
1 'polypeptide(L)'
;SAKCLQCASGGVYDDSGACRVLHDEKLLALDSIIEESAGEPVLVAYHWRFSAERILKRYKSAVMLEKDPEIIARWNRGEIPLLVTNPAAAGHGLNLQDGGHILVVFDQWWDLEQYLQVIERIGPTRQYQAGHPRPVYIYHIIARDTLDPVVLARLQTKRKVQDLLLEYLKNQEIEDE
;
A
#
# COMPACT_ATOMS: atom_id res chain seq x y z
N SER A 1 -5.30 -9.90 -16.64
CA SER A 1 -6.43 -10.56 -15.99
C SER A 1 -6.19 -10.79 -14.50
N ALA A 2 -7.26 -10.91 -13.72
CA ALA A 2 -7.19 -11.07 -12.26
C ALA A 2 -6.39 -12.31 -11.85
N LYS A 3 -6.58 -13.45 -12.53
CA LYS A 3 -5.85 -14.71 -12.25
C LYS A 3 -4.32 -14.54 -12.38
N CYS A 4 -3.84 -13.80 -13.39
CA CYS A 4 -2.41 -13.57 -13.56
C CYS A 4 -1.84 -12.75 -12.39
N LEU A 5 -2.55 -11.72 -11.91
CA LEU A 5 -2.14 -10.93 -10.74
C LEU A 5 -2.21 -11.74 -9.44
N GLN A 6 -3.19 -12.64 -9.30
CA GLN A 6 -3.24 -13.58 -8.18
C GLN A 6 -2.01 -14.49 -8.18
N CYS A 7 -1.68 -15.10 -9.33
CA CYS A 7 -0.49 -15.95 -9.45
C CYS A 7 0.79 -15.16 -9.12
N ALA A 8 0.94 -13.93 -9.62
CA ALA A 8 2.06 -13.06 -9.28
C ALA A 8 2.18 -12.80 -7.77
N SER A 9 1.05 -12.76 -7.06
CA SER A 9 0.99 -12.58 -5.61
C SER A 9 1.17 -13.89 -4.80
N GLY A 10 1.38 -15.02 -5.47
CA GLY A 10 1.71 -16.30 -4.86
C GLY A 10 0.53 -17.16 -4.46
N GLY A 11 -0.67 -16.87 -4.95
CA GLY A 11 -1.86 -17.68 -4.73
C GLY A 11 -2.87 -17.51 -5.85
N VAL A 12 -3.85 -18.38 -5.91
CA VAL A 12 -4.96 -18.28 -6.85
C VAL A 12 -6.22 -18.88 -6.24
N TYR A 13 -7.35 -18.18 -6.40
CA TYR A 13 -8.63 -18.75 -6.01
C TYR A 13 -9.10 -19.80 -7.03
N ASP A 14 -9.52 -20.93 -6.54
CA ASP A 14 -10.22 -21.94 -7.33
C ASP A 14 -11.72 -21.59 -7.52
N ASP A 15 -12.46 -22.46 -8.19
CA ASP A 15 -13.88 -22.25 -8.47
C ASP A 15 -14.77 -22.31 -7.21
N SER A 16 -14.27 -22.90 -6.12
CA SER A 16 -14.94 -22.92 -4.81
C SER A 16 -14.65 -21.64 -3.98
N GLY A 17 -13.73 -20.77 -4.45
CA GLY A 17 -13.27 -19.60 -3.72
C GLY A 17 -12.17 -19.91 -2.70
N ALA A 18 -11.67 -21.14 -2.62
CA ALA A 18 -10.52 -21.49 -1.80
C ALA A 18 -9.22 -21.00 -2.46
N CYS A 19 -8.26 -20.59 -1.66
CA CYS A 19 -6.96 -20.18 -2.17
C CYS A 19 -6.00 -21.36 -2.25
N ARG A 20 -5.48 -21.60 -3.46
CA ARG A 20 -4.33 -22.48 -3.68
C ARG A 20 -3.05 -21.65 -3.62
N VAL A 21 -2.18 -21.94 -2.68
CA VAL A 21 -0.85 -21.31 -2.57
C VAL A 21 0.07 -21.86 -3.65
N LEU A 22 0.78 -20.96 -4.34
CA LEU A 22 1.70 -21.29 -5.43
C LEU A 22 3.16 -21.09 -5.03
N HIS A 23 3.50 -19.98 -4.39
CA HIS A 23 4.87 -19.61 -3.98
C HIS A 23 4.86 -18.53 -2.89
N ASP A 24 6.02 -18.30 -2.28
CA ASP A 24 6.23 -17.31 -1.21
C ASP A 24 7.12 -16.12 -1.63
N GLU A 25 7.38 -15.92 -2.91
CA GLU A 25 8.36 -14.94 -3.41
C GLU A 25 8.11 -13.52 -2.88
N LYS A 26 6.86 -13.05 -2.89
CA LYS A 26 6.54 -11.72 -2.36
C LYS A 26 6.67 -11.65 -0.83
N LEU A 27 6.44 -12.73 -0.11
CA LEU A 27 6.67 -12.79 1.34
C LEU A 27 8.17 -12.73 1.66
N LEU A 28 9.02 -13.39 0.86
CA LEU A 28 10.48 -13.31 1.00
C LEU A 28 10.98 -11.89 0.72
N ALA A 29 10.42 -11.21 -0.28
CA ALA A 29 10.72 -9.81 -0.56
C ALA A 29 10.27 -8.89 0.60
N LEU A 30 9.11 -9.17 1.20
CA LEU A 30 8.63 -8.43 2.37
C LEU A 30 9.55 -8.65 3.59
N ASP A 31 10.07 -9.88 3.81
CA ASP A 31 11.08 -10.14 4.86
C ASP A 31 12.27 -9.20 4.72
N SER A 32 12.81 -9.07 3.51
CA SER A 32 13.96 -8.19 3.23
C SER A 32 13.65 -6.72 3.52
N ILE A 33 12.47 -6.24 3.13
CA ILE A 33 12.05 -4.86 3.39
C ILE A 33 11.90 -4.60 4.90
N ILE A 34 11.31 -5.53 5.64
CA ILE A 34 11.15 -5.42 7.09
C ILE A 34 12.52 -5.41 7.79
N GLU A 35 13.46 -6.24 7.33
CA GLU A 35 14.83 -6.25 7.84
C GLU A 35 15.54 -4.92 7.57
N GLU A 36 15.44 -4.40 6.34
CA GLU A 36 16.01 -3.10 5.96
C GLU A 36 15.39 -1.92 6.73
N SER A 37 14.13 -2.04 7.15
CA SER A 37 13.44 -0.99 7.94
C SER A 37 14.02 -0.80 9.34
N ALA A 38 14.88 -1.71 9.80
CA ALA A 38 15.62 -1.62 11.06
C ALA A 38 14.73 -1.34 12.29
N GLY A 39 13.54 -1.91 12.32
CA GLY A 39 12.56 -1.75 13.41
C GLY A 39 11.59 -0.59 13.26
N GLU A 40 11.71 0.21 12.20
CA GLU A 40 10.71 1.23 11.88
C GLU A 40 9.37 0.55 11.52
N PRO A 41 8.21 1.12 11.94
CA PRO A 41 6.91 0.59 11.59
C PRO A 41 6.65 0.60 10.09
N VAL A 42 6.08 -0.49 9.59
CA VAL A 42 5.78 -0.68 8.16
C VAL A 42 4.27 -0.83 7.95
N LEU A 43 3.72 -0.01 7.05
CA LEU A 43 2.35 -0.14 6.55
C LEU A 43 2.36 -1.00 5.29
N VAL A 44 1.61 -2.10 5.27
CA VAL A 44 1.51 -3.01 4.12
C VAL A 44 0.12 -2.94 3.52
N ALA A 45 0.03 -2.55 2.25
CA ALA A 45 -1.21 -2.53 1.48
C ALA A 45 -1.34 -3.81 0.66
N TYR A 46 -2.46 -4.49 0.80
CA TYR A 46 -2.80 -5.70 0.06
C TYR A 46 -4.08 -5.52 -0.77
N HIS A 47 -4.24 -6.34 -1.78
CA HIS A 47 -5.45 -6.39 -2.59
C HIS A 47 -6.20 -7.72 -2.44
N TRP A 48 -5.48 -8.84 -2.42
CA TRP A 48 -6.07 -10.17 -2.31
C TRP A 48 -6.19 -10.60 -0.84
N ARG A 49 -7.36 -11.08 -0.45
CA ARG A 49 -7.60 -11.56 0.91
C ARG A 49 -6.58 -12.62 1.35
N PHE A 50 -6.22 -13.55 0.45
CA PHE A 50 -5.20 -14.55 0.75
C PHE A 50 -3.83 -13.95 1.04
N SER A 51 -3.48 -12.81 0.44
CA SER A 51 -2.22 -12.11 0.75
C SER A 51 -2.21 -11.62 2.19
N ALA A 52 -3.29 -11.00 2.66
CA ALA A 52 -3.42 -10.59 4.06
C ALA A 52 -3.34 -11.77 5.03
N GLU A 53 -4.06 -12.85 4.77
CA GLU A 53 -4.06 -14.06 5.59
C GLU A 53 -2.65 -14.66 5.70
N ARG A 54 -1.89 -14.69 4.60
CA ARG A 54 -0.51 -15.18 4.58
C ARG A 54 0.46 -14.27 5.31
N ILE A 55 0.31 -12.94 5.18
CA ILE A 55 1.10 -11.95 5.92
C ILE A 55 0.85 -12.10 7.42
N LEU A 56 -0.41 -12.10 7.85
CA LEU A 56 -0.76 -12.28 9.27
C LEU A 56 -0.31 -13.62 9.85
N LYS A 57 -0.32 -14.68 9.05
CA LYS A 57 0.19 -16.00 9.47
C LYS A 57 1.71 -16.00 9.65
N ARG A 58 2.44 -15.30 8.76
CA ARG A 58 3.90 -15.24 8.77
C ARG A 58 4.44 -14.36 9.89
N TYR A 59 3.85 -13.18 10.07
CA TYR A 59 4.31 -12.18 11.03
C TYR A 59 3.35 -12.10 12.22
N LYS A 60 3.76 -12.64 13.36
CA LYS A 60 2.91 -12.71 14.57
C LYS A 60 2.64 -11.35 15.20
N SER A 61 3.49 -10.36 14.93
CA SER A 61 3.32 -8.97 15.36
C SER A 61 2.51 -8.12 14.39
N ALA A 62 2.10 -8.66 13.24
CA ALA A 62 1.27 -7.96 12.26
C ALA A 62 -0.16 -7.79 12.78
N VAL A 63 -0.72 -6.61 12.55
CA VAL A 63 -2.10 -6.26 12.93
C VAL A 63 -2.87 -5.83 11.68
N MET A 64 -4.09 -6.33 11.53
CA MET A 64 -4.99 -5.86 10.48
C MET A 64 -5.57 -4.50 10.87
N LEU A 65 -5.50 -3.53 9.96
CA LEU A 65 -6.19 -2.25 10.13
C LEU A 65 -7.70 -2.45 9.97
N GLU A 66 -8.40 -2.31 11.06
CA GLU A 66 -9.86 -2.30 11.14
C GLU A 66 -10.35 -0.91 11.53
N LYS A 67 -11.68 -0.69 11.49
CA LYS A 67 -12.30 0.57 11.94
C LYS A 67 -12.32 0.68 13.46
N ASP A 68 -11.22 0.32 14.10
CA ASP A 68 -11.03 0.41 15.54
C ASP A 68 -10.08 1.58 15.84
N PRO A 69 -10.55 2.64 16.52
CA PRO A 69 -9.73 3.78 16.90
C PRO A 69 -8.50 3.41 17.73
N GLU A 70 -8.57 2.32 18.52
CA GLU A 70 -7.45 1.87 19.35
C GLU A 70 -6.32 1.30 18.49
N ILE A 71 -6.60 0.62 17.40
CA ILE A 71 -5.57 0.14 16.44
C ILE A 71 -4.82 1.33 15.86
N ILE A 72 -5.56 2.37 15.44
CA ILE A 72 -4.96 3.60 14.89
C ILE A 72 -4.11 4.32 15.94
N ALA A 73 -4.62 4.43 17.17
CA ALA A 73 -3.89 5.06 18.27
C ALA A 73 -2.60 4.29 18.60
N ARG A 74 -2.64 2.97 18.66
CA ARG A 74 -1.47 2.12 18.90
C ARG A 74 -0.45 2.22 17.75
N TRP A 75 -0.91 2.25 16.50
CA TRP A 75 -0.03 2.50 15.37
C TRP A 75 0.68 3.86 15.48
N ASN A 76 -0.08 4.91 15.75
CA ASN A 76 0.47 6.26 15.87
C ASN A 76 1.43 6.44 17.07
N ARG A 77 1.32 5.59 18.10
CA ARG A 77 2.30 5.51 19.20
C ARG A 77 3.53 4.63 18.87
N GLY A 78 3.59 4.03 17.68
CA GLY A 78 4.68 3.15 17.28
C GLY A 78 4.64 1.76 17.93
N GLU A 79 3.50 1.33 18.46
CA GLU A 79 3.33 0.05 19.14
C GLU A 79 3.05 -1.13 18.18
N ILE A 80 2.71 -0.84 16.93
CA ILE A 80 2.44 -1.84 15.90
C ILE A 80 3.56 -1.82 14.87
N PRO A 81 4.42 -2.85 14.81
CA PRO A 81 5.55 -2.87 13.88
C PRO A 81 5.14 -3.13 12.43
N LEU A 82 4.02 -3.81 12.21
CA LEU A 82 3.52 -4.16 10.88
C LEU A 82 2.00 -4.00 10.85
N LEU A 83 1.51 -2.98 10.16
CA LEU A 83 0.08 -2.72 9.99
C LEU A 83 -0.35 -3.12 8.58
N VAL A 84 -1.36 -3.97 8.47
CA VAL A 84 -1.84 -4.52 7.19
C VAL A 84 -3.16 -3.88 6.83
N THR A 85 -3.26 -3.30 5.64
CA THR A 85 -4.46 -2.56 5.21
C THR A 85 -4.93 -2.96 3.82
N ASN A 86 -6.25 -2.99 3.64
CA ASN A 86 -6.85 -2.98 2.31
C ASN A 86 -7.25 -1.55 1.94
N PRO A 87 -6.81 -1.02 0.80
CA PRO A 87 -7.13 0.35 0.38
C PRO A 87 -8.63 0.64 0.30
N ALA A 88 -9.42 -0.32 -0.16
CA ALA A 88 -10.86 -0.18 -0.30
C ALA A 88 -11.60 -0.19 1.06
N ALA A 89 -11.07 -0.92 2.05
CA ALA A 89 -11.68 -1.05 3.37
C ALA A 89 -11.29 0.08 4.33
N ALA A 90 -10.12 0.67 4.12
CA ALA A 90 -9.64 1.79 4.92
C ALA A 90 -10.39 3.07 4.51
N GLY A 91 -11.54 3.33 5.10
CA GLY A 91 -12.40 4.49 4.80
C GLY A 91 -11.65 5.83 4.75
N HIS A 92 -12.29 6.87 4.20
CA HIS A 92 -11.70 8.20 4.09
C HIS A 92 -11.28 8.75 5.47
N GLY A 93 -10.13 9.43 5.51
CA GLY A 93 -9.75 10.28 6.64
C GLY A 93 -8.93 9.63 7.76
N LEU A 94 -8.44 8.40 7.62
CA LEU A 94 -7.53 7.83 8.62
C LEU A 94 -6.16 8.52 8.60
N ASN A 95 -5.70 8.96 9.76
CA ASN A 95 -4.40 9.60 9.95
C ASN A 95 -3.40 8.56 10.47
N LEU A 96 -2.48 8.13 9.61
CA LEU A 96 -1.47 7.10 9.94
C LEU A 96 -0.03 7.65 9.92
N GLN A 97 0.14 8.94 9.64
CA GLN A 97 1.44 9.57 9.45
C GLN A 97 2.31 9.62 10.72
N ASP A 98 1.70 9.57 11.91
CA ASP A 98 2.46 9.63 13.16
C ASP A 98 3.18 8.30 13.47
N GLY A 99 2.58 7.18 13.07
CA GLY A 99 3.09 5.85 13.35
C GLY A 99 4.25 5.41 12.46
N GLY A 100 4.33 5.90 11.23
CA GLY A 100 5.36 5.45 10.30
C GLY A 100 5.44 6.24 9.01
N HIS A 101 6.48 5.95 8.23
CA HIS A 101 6.76 6.59 6.94
C HIS A 101 7.22 5.59 5.86
N ILE A 102 7.01 4.30 6.10
CA ILE A 102 7.31 3.21 5.17
C ILE A 102 6.02 2.54 4.74
N LEU A 103 5.75 2.54 3.44
CA LEU A 103 4.62 1.86 2.82
C LEU A 103 5.13 0.75 1.90
N VAL A 104 4.56 -0.43 2.02
CA VAL A 104 4.78 -1.53 1.09
C VAL A 104 3.48 -1.82 0.34
N VAL A 105 3.50 -1.70 -0.97
CA VAL A 105 2.43 -2.14 -1.86
C VAL A 105 2.73 -3.60 -2.23
N PHE A 106 2.08 -4.53 -1.52
CA PHE A 106 2.36 -5.97 -1.62
C PHE A 106 1.76 -6.58 -2.89
N ASP A 107 0.48 -6.29 -3.15
CA ASP A 107 -0.20 -6.68 -4.39
C ASP A 107 -0.30 -5.49 -5.33
N GLN A 108 -0.37 -5.74 -6.64
CA GLN A 108 -0.63 -4.70 -7.62
C GLN A 108 -2.11 -4.74 -8.04
N TRP A 109 -2.75 -3.57 -8.21
CA TRP A 109 -4.14 -3.42 -8.66
C TRP A 109 -4.30 -2.19 -9.56
N TRP A 110 -5.37 -2.17 -10.35
CA TRP A 110 -5.58 -1.17 -11.41
C TRP A 110 -6.19 0.16 -10.98
N ASP A 111 -6.76 0.23 -9.77
CA ASP A 111 -7.49 1.41 -9.29
C ASP A 111 -6.52 2.47 -8.77
N LEU A 112 -6.38 3.55 -9.55
CA LEU A 112 -5.51 4.68 -9.20
C LEU A 112 -6.00 5.42 -7.95
N GLU A 113 -7.31 5.59 -7.77
CA GLU A 113 -7.85 6.32 -6.63
C GLU A 113 -7.52 5.60 -5.32
N GLN A 114 -7.77 4.30 -5.25
CA GLN A 114 -7.38 3.49 -4.10
C GLN A 114 -5.88 3.52 -3.84
N TYR A 115 -5.07 3.48 -4.90
CA TYR A 115 -3.62 3.56 -4.81
C TYR A 115 -3.17 4.90 -4.21
N LEU A 116 -3.69 6.02 -4.69
CA LEU A 116 -3.38 7.34 -4.17
C LEU A 116 -3.87 7.54 -2.72
N GLN A 117 -5.04 7.04 -2.39
CA GLN A 117 -5.58 7.08 -1.02
C GLN A 117 -4.66 6.40 -0.02
N VAL A 118 -4.09 5.25 -0.35
CA VAL A 118 -3.13 4.56 0.52
C VAL A 118 -1.86 5.38 0.70
N ILE A 119 -1.31 5.92 -0.38
CA ILE A 119 -0.10 6.76 -0.32
C ILE A 119 -0.33 8.00 0.54
N GLU A 120 -1.47 8.67 0.41
CA GLU A 120 -1.77 9.88 1.17
C GLU A 120 -1.85 9.66 2.68
N ARG A 121 -2.13 8.44 3.16
CA ARG A 121 -2.27 8.15 4.59
C ARG A 121 -1.01 8.41 5.39
N ILE A 122 0.14 8.18 4.78
CA ILE A 122 1.46 8.42 5.37
C ILE A 122 2.34 9.29 4.46
N GLY A 123 1.75 9.87 3.41
CA GLY A 123 2.47 10.60 2.37
C GLY A 123 3.22 11.85 2.85
N PRO A 124 4.12 12.39 2.00
CA PRO A 124 5.01 13.51 2.38
C PRO A 124 4.25 14.73 2.88
N THR A 125 3.13 15.08 2.27
CA THR A 125 2.30 16.22 2.68
C THR A 125 1.77 16.05 4.10
N ARG A 126 1.25 14.87 4.43
CA ARG A 126 0.74 14.58 5.79
C ARG A 126 1.87 14.53 6.82
N GLN A 127 3.02 13.95 6.47
CA GLN A 127 4.20 13.95 7.34
C GLN A 127 4.62 15.38 7.67
N TYR A 128 4.71 16.24 6.67
CA TYR A 128 5.07 17.66 6.86
C TYR A 128 4.04 18.40 7.72
N GLN A 129 2.74 18.27 7.43
CA GLN A 129 1.66 18.91 8.19
C GLN A 129 1.60 18.44 9.65
N ALA A 130 1.98 17.21 9.93
CA ALA A 130 2.05 16.64 11.28
C ALA A 130 3.35 17.00 12.04
N GLY A 131 4.26 17.76 11.43
CA GLY A 131 5.53 18.12 12.03
C GLY A 131 6.61 17.04 11.99
N HIS A 132 6.47 16.06 11.09
CA HIS A 132 7.43 14.97 10.85
C HIS A 132 8.18 15.21 9.52
N PRO A 133 9.23 16.05 9.46
CA PRO A 133 9.99 16.31 8.24
C PRO A 133 10.93 15.14 7.91
N ARG A 134 10.37 14.01 7.53
CA ARG A 134 11.08 12.78 7.21
C ARG A 134 10.70 12.25 5.82
N PRO A 135 11.60 11.55 5.12
CA PRO A 135 11.28 10.95 3.83
C PRO A 135 10.24 9.85 3.99
N VAL A 136 9.40 9.69 2.97
CA VAL A 136 8.46 8.56 2.87
C VAL A 136 9.01 7.56 1.86
N TYR A 137 9.14 6.32 2.28
CA TYR A 137 9.58 5.23 1.44
C TYR A 137 8.38 4.40 0.99
N ILE A 138 8.23 4.25 -0.33
CA ILE A 138 7.16 3.47 -0.93
C ILE A 138 7.78 2.33 -1.73
N TYR A 139 7.64 1.12 -1.24
CA TYR A 139 8.10 -0.09 -1.89
C TYR A 139 6.96 -0.75 -2.67
N HIS A 140 7.22 -1.11 -3.90
CA HIS A 140 6.32 -1.93 -4.71
C HIS A 140 6.93 -3.30 -4.90
N ILE A 141 6.31 -4.33 -4.33
CA ILE A 141 6.74 -5.71 -4.55
C ILE A 141 6.12 -6.19 -5.87
N ILE A 142 6.96 -6.39 -6.86
CA ILE A 142 6.55 -6.82 -8.20
C ILE A 142 7.22 -8.14 -8.59
N ALA A 143 6.45 -9.04 -9.18
CA ALA A 143 6.97 -10.27 -9.78
C ALA A 143 7.39 -9.97 -11.23
N ARG A 144 8.65 -10.25 -11.58
CA ARG A 144 9.18 -10.06 -12.95
C ARG A 144 8.44 -11.00 -13.91
N ASP A 145 8.37 -10.60 -15.17
CA ASP A 145 7.74 -11.37 -16.25
C ASP A 145 6.25 -11.72 -15.98
N THR A 146 5.58 -10.87 -15.21
CA THR A 146 4.14 -10.97 -14.90
C THR A 146 3.41 -9.68 -15.30
N LEU A 147 2.13 -9.57 -14.94
CA LEU A 147 1.37 -8.32 -15.11
C LEU A 147 1.72 -7.23 -14.09
N ASP A 148 2.40 -7.54 -13.00
CA ASP A 148 2.73 -6.55 -11.96
C ASP A 148 3.45 -5.30 -12.52
N PRO A 149 4.54 -5.42 -13.31
CA PRO A 149 5.20 -4.26 -13.89
C PRO A 149 4.30 -3.44 -14.79
N VAL A 150 3.39 -4.08 -15.53
CA VAL A 150 2.43 -3.42 -16.43
C VAL A 150 1.43 -2.59 -15.64
N VAL A 151 0.89 -3.15 -14.55
CA VAL A 151 -0.04 -2.44 -13.66
C VAL A 151 0.64 -1.21 -13.06
N LEU A 152 1.83 -1.38 -12.49
CA LEU A 152 2.59 -0.29 -11.88
C LEU A 152 2.89 0.83 -12.89
N ALA A 153 3.37 0.51 -14.08
CA ALA A 153 3.63 1.47 -15.14
C ALA A 153 2.36 2.23 -15.55
N ARG A 154 1.21 1.53 -15.61
CA ARG A 154 -0.07 2.16 -15.93
C ARG A 154 -0.54 3.13 -14.86
N LEU A 155 -0.41 2.78 -13.59
CA LEU A 155 -0.75 3.65 -12.47
C LEU A 155 0.11 4.92 -12.47
N GLN A 156 1.41 4.79 -12.69
CA GLN A 156 2.35 5.90 -12.80
C GLN A 156 2.02 6.84 -13.97
N THR A 157 1.64 6.29 -15.12
CA THR A 157 1.22 7.07 -16.29
C THR A 157 -0.07 7.83 -16.04
N LYS A 158 -1.08 7.17 -15.46
CA LYS A 158 -2.36 7.82 -15.11
C LYS A 158 -2.14 8.96 -14.13
N ARG A 159 -1.30 8.77 -13.11
CA ARG A 159 -0.95 9.80 -12.13
C ARG A 159 -0.31 11.00 -12.81
N LYS A 160 0.68 10.79 -13.67
CA LYS A 160 1.33 11.87 -14.43
C LYS A 160 0.34 12.71 -15.24
N VAL A 161 -0.58 12.06 -15.94
CA VAL A 161 -1.63 12.76 -16.72
C VAL A 161 -2.54 13.59 -15.81
N GLN A 162 -2.94 13.03 -14.67
CA GLN A 162 -3.76 13.74 -13.69
C GLN A 162 -3.03 14.97 -13.13
N ASP A 163 -1.77 14.82 -12.76
CA ASP A 163 -0.95 15.94 -12.22
C ASP A 163 -0.80 17.07 -13.25
N LEU A 164 -0.54 16.72 -14.52
CA LEU A 164 -0.45 17.69 -15.63
C LEU A 164 -1.77 18.43 -15.88
N LEU A 165 -2.91 17.75 -15.81
CA LEU A 165 -4.22 18.37 -15.96
C LEU A 165 -4.53 19.34 -14.82
N LEU A 166 -4.20 18.96 -13.57
CA LEU A 166 -4.39 19.83 -12.41
C LEU A 166 -3.49 21.08 -12.49
N GLU A 167 -2.25 20.92 -12.93
CA GLU A 167 -1.33 22.04 -13.16
C GLU A 167 -1.85 23.00 -14.24
N TYR A 168 -2.33 22.46 -15.35
CA TYR A 168 -2.93 23.25 -16.43
C TYR A 168 -4.14 24.05 -15.95
N LEU A 169 -5.06 23.44 -15.20
CA LEU A 169 -6.24 24.12 -14.69
C LEU A 169 -5.89 25.22 -13.69
N LYS A 170 -4.94 25.00 -12.80
CA LYS A 170 -4.45 26.03 -11.87
C LYS A 170 -3.85 27.23 -12.57
N ASN A 171 -3.11 27.01 -13.65
CA ASN A 171 -2.52 28.10 -14.43
C ASN A 171 -3.57 28.91 -15.18
N GLN A 172 -4.68 28.30 -15.63
CA GLN A 172 -5.80 29.00 -16.26
C GLN A 172 -6.57 29.88 -15.26
N GLU A 173 -6.78 29.43 -14.04
CA GLU A 173 -7.44 30.24 -12.99
C GLU A 173 -6.64 31.47 -12.61
N ILE A 174 -5.30 31.45 -12.73
CA ILE A 174 -4.42 32.59 -12.46
C ILE A 174 -4.42 33.61 -13.61
N GLU A 175 -4.66 33.18 -14.86
CA GLU A 175 -4.72 34.06 -16.03
C GLU A 175 -6.06 34.80 -16.14
N ASP A 176 -7.12 34.32 -15.50
CA ASP A 176 -8.47 34.92 -15.50
C ASP A 176 -8.73 35.88 -14.33
N GLU A 177 -7.76 36.08 -13.40
CA GLU A 177 -7.76 37.12 -12.35
C GLU A 177 -6.94 38.36 -12.76
#